data_98ace768c5efe6c8be6fc08a0927b524
#
_entry.id   98ace768c5efe6c8be6fc08a0927b524
#
_cell.length_a   1.000
_cell.length_b   1.000
_cell.length_c   1.000
_cell.angle_alpha   90.00
_cell.angle_beta   90.00
_cell.angle_gamma   90.00
#
_symmetry.space_group_name_H-M   'P 1'
#
loop_
_entity.id
_entity.type
_entity.pdbx_description
1 polymer ?
#
loop_
_entity_poly.entity_id
_entity_poly.type
_entity_poly.pdbx_seq_one_letter_code
_entity_poly.pdbx_strand_id
1 'polypeptide(L)'
;SQGELLQIEKARRLDIDEETYFNIITKKTASLIASCCALGAAASNSSEIQINKLYELGEKIGIAFQLKDDLFDYGTKKIGKPTGIDIKEKKLTLPLIYALNNSSESKKKWLINSVKNGNDNAIKEIIDYVNKVGGIDYTQSKIKEYYNAAIEDLKHFEDNEFKESLKNLIKYVIQRNY
;
A
#
# COMPACT_ATOMS: atom_id res chain seq x y z
N SER A 1 -5.35 -4.04 15.69
CA SER A 1 -6.09 -4.71 14.58
C SER A 1 -5.44 -6.05 14.26
N GLN A 2 -6.17 -6.95 13.62
CA GLN A 2 -5.62 -8.25 13.19
C GLN A 2 -4.45 -8.06 12.21
N GLY A 3 -4.54 -7.07 11.33
CA GLY A 3 -3.46 -6.75 10.38
C GLY A 3 -2.17 -6.31 11.08
N GLU A 4 -2.24 -5.57 12.16
CA GLU A 4 -1.08 -5.14 12.94
C GLU A 4 -0.37 -6.34 13.61
N LEU A 5 -1.13 -7.26 14.21
CA LEU A 5 -0.56 -8.46 14.82
C LEU A 5 0.13 -9.34 13.79
N LEU A 6 -0.50 -9.53 12.63
CA LEU A 6 0.09 -10.29 11.52
C LEU A 6 1.37 -9.63 10.99
N GLN A 7 1.38 -8.30 10.87
CA GLN A 7 2.57 -7.55 10.45
C GLN A 7 3.73 -7.74 11.43
N ILE A 8 3.47 -7.66 12.74
CA ILE A 8 4.49 -7.86 13.78
C ILE A 8 5.06 -9.29 13.72
N GLU A 9 4.21 -10.30 13.55
CA GLU A 9 4.64 -11.69 13.41
C GLU A 9 5.55 -11.87 12.19
N LYS A 10 5.13 -11.36 11.04
CA LYS A 10 5.86 -11.47 9.78
C LYS A 10 7.15 -10.66 9.76
N ALA A 11 7.19 -9.48 10.39
CA ALA A 11 8.41 -8.69 10.55
C ALA A 11 9.50 -9.44 11.35
N ARG A 12 9.12 -10.27 12.31
CA ARG A 12 10.06 -11.11 13.06
C ARG A 12 10.67 -12.23 12.23
N ARG A 13 9.89 -12.82 11.31
CA ARG A 13 10.32 -13.95 10.48
C ARG A 13 11.00 -13.52 9.18
N LEU A 14 10.67 -12.34 8.67
CA LEU A 14 11.09 -11.85 7.34
C LEU A 14 10.71 -12.82 6.22
N ASP A 15 9.54 -13.44 6.31
CA ASP A 15 9.02 -14.47 5.40
C ASP A 15 7.69 -14.08 4.74
N ILE A 16 7.47 -12.79 4.54
CA ILE A 16 6.24 -12.26 3.95
C ILE A 16 6.26 -12.42 2.42
N ASP A 17 5.20 -12.97 1.88
CA ASP A 17 4.89 -12.95 0.45
C ASP A 17 3.92 -11.82 0.09
N GLU A 18 3.68 -11.63 -1.20
CA GLU A 18 2.83 -10.56 -1.71
C GLU A 18 1.38 -10.71 -1.24
N GLU A 19 0.83 -11.93 -1.23
CA GLU A 19 -0.54 -12.21 -0.77
C GLU A 19 -0.71 -11.82 0.70
N THR A 20 0.23 -12.24 1.55
CA THR A 20 0.25 -11.89 2.97
C THR A 20 0.38 -10.38 3.18
N TYR A 21 1.20 -9.70 2.38
CA TYR A 21 1.33 -8.26 2.43
C TYR A 21 0.00 -7.56 2.13
N PHE A 22 -0.69 -7.93 1.04
CA PHE A 22 -2.01 -7.36 0.73
C PHE A 22 -3.03 -7.66 1.83
N ASN A 23 -3.05 -8.85 2.40
CA ASN A 23 -3.91 -9.18 3.54
C ASN A 23 -3.64 -8.29 4.76
N ILE A 24 -2.37 -7.99 5.06
CA ILE A 24 -1.98 -7.08 6.15
C ILE A 24 -2.53 -5.69 5.90
N ILE A 25 -2.25 -5.07 4.75
CA ILE A 25 -2.65 -3.68 4.48
C ILE A 25 -4.16 -3.54 4.36
N THR A 26 -4.85 -4.56 3.84
CA THR A 26 -6.31 -4.60 3.82
C THR A 26 -6.88 -4.58 5.24
N LYS A 27 -6.42 -5.46 6.12
CA LYS A 27 -6.94 -5.55 7.49
C LYS A 27 -6.49 -4.41 8.41
N LYS A 28 -5.31 -3.83 8.16
CA LYS A 28 -4.74 -2.76 8.98
C LYS A 28 -5.29 -1.38 8.63
N THR A 29 -5.41 -1.09 7.33
CA THR A 29 -5.68 0.26 6.82
C THR A 29 -6.93 0.31 5.97
N ALA A 30 -7.05 -0.54 4.93
CA ALA A 30 -8.11 -0.43 3.94
C ALA A 30 -9.50 -0.74 4.52
N SER A 31 -9.61 -1.70 5.42
CA SER A 31 -10.89 -2.07 6.06
C SER A 31 -11.57 -0.91 6.80
N LEU A 32 -10.80 0.00 7.41
CA LEU A 32 -11.37 1.18 8.07
C LEU A 32 -11.97 2.14 7.05
N ILE A 33 -11.24 2.42 5.96
CA ILE A 33 -11.70 3.30 4.89
C ILE A 33 -12.94 2.69 4.21
N ALA A 34 -12.92 1.39 3.95
CA ALA A 34 -14.05 0.64 3.40
C ALA A 34 -15.29 0.77 4.31
N SER A 35 -15.10 0.56 5.62
CA SER A 35 -16.19 0.68 6.60
C SER A 35 -16.77 2.10 6.66
N CYS A 36 -15.93 3.14 6.56
CA CYS A 36 -16.39 4.53 6.52
C CYS A 36 -17.25 4.80 5.27
N CYS A 37 -16.85 4.30 4.10
CA CYS A 37 -17.63 4.44 2.87
C CYS A 37 -18.98 3.70 2.98
N ALA A 38 -18.97 2.46 3.47
CA ALA A 38 -20.18 1.67 3.68
C ALA A 38 -21.13 2.30 4.69
N LEU A 39 -20.60 2.84 5.80
CA LEU A 39 -21.41 3.54 6.82
C LEU A 39 -22.07 4.80 6.27
N GLY A 40 -21.36 5.57 5.42
CA GLY A 40 -21.94 6.72 4.73
C GLY A 40 -23.14 6.33 3.86
N ALA A 41 -23.02 5.23 3.11
CA ALA A 41 -24.12 4.68 2.31
C ALA A 41 -25.29 4.21 3.19
N ALA A 42 -25.01 3.45 4.24
CA ALA A 42 -26.03 2.95 5.15
C ALA A 42 -26.79 4.09 5.84
N ALA A 43 -26.10 5.14 6.26
CA ALA A 43 -26.71 6.32 6.88
C ALA A 43 -27.63 7.11 5.91
N SER A 44 -27.44 6.93 4.60
CA SER A 44 -28.27 7.52 3.54
C SER A 44 -29.41 6.61 3.09
N ASN A 45 -29.74 5.55 3.83
CA ASN A 45 -30.74 4.55 3.49
C ASN A 45 -30.53 3.89 2.12
N SER A 46 -29.29 3.73 1.71
CA SER A 46 -28.92 3.04 0.47
C SER A 46 -29.25 1.54 0.54
N SER A 47 -29.45 0.91 -0.61
CA SER A 47 -29.64 -0.52 -0.69
C SER A 47 -28.37 -1.27 -0.24
N GLU A 48 -28.52 -2.52 0.21
CA GLU A 48 -27.40 -3.39 0.59
C GLU A 48 -26.36 -3.54 -0.55
N ILE A 49 -26.83 -3.59 -1.79
CA ILE A 49 -25.97 -3.65 -2.97
C ILE A 49 -25.09 -2.38 -3.07
N GLN A 50 -25.66 -1.21 -2.83
CA GLN A 50 -24.92 0.05 -2.85
C GLN A 50 -23.94 0.16 -1.69
N ILE A 51 -24.33 -0.29 -0.49
CA ILE A 51 -23.47 -0.34 0.68
C ILE A 51 -22.24 -1.21 0.40
N ASN A 52 -22.44 -2.41 -0.17
CA ASN A 52 -21.35 -3.31 -0.51
C ASN A 52 -20.43 -2.73 -1.61
N LYS A 53 -20.98 -2.10 -2.64
CA LYS A 53 -20.18 -1.41 -3.67
C LYS A 53 -19.31 -0.29 -3.09
N LEU A 54 -19.83 0.50 -2.15
CA LEU A 54 -19.05 1.56 -1.50
C LEU A 54 -18.02 0.99 -0.52
N TYR A 55 -18.29 -0.16 0.10
CA TYR A 55 -17.27 -0.89 0.86
C TYR A 55 -16.10 -1.30 -0.04
N GLU A 56 -16.36 -1.97 -1.16
CA GLU A 56 -15.35 -2.39 -2.12
C GLU A 56 -14.54 -1.22 -2.70
N LEU A 57 -15.22 -0.11 -3.03
CA LEU A 57 -14.58 1.15 -3.45
C LEU A 57 -13.62 1.67 -2.37
N GLY A 58 -14.09 1.76 -1.13
CA GLY A 58 -13.29 2.22 0.00
C GLY A 58 -12.07 1.32 0.27
N GLU A 59 -12.21 0.01 0.10
CA GLU A 59 -11.11 -0.93 0.24
C GLU A 59 -10.03 -0.69 -0.83
N LYS A 60 -10.41 -0.52 -2.10
CA LYS A 60 -9.48 -0.21 -3.19
C LYS A 60 -8.72 1.09 -2.95
N ILE A 61 -9.42 2.14 -2.48
CA ILE A 61 -8.80 3.41 -2.10
C ILE A 61 -7.80 3.22 -0.96
N GLY A 62 -8.18 2.47 0.06
CA GLY A 62 -7.34 2.20 1.22
C GLY A 62 -6.08 1.41 0.90
N ILE A 63 -6.16 0.44 0.00
CA ILE A 63 -5.00 -0.31 -0.51
C ILE A 63 -4.08 0.64 -1.28
N ALA A 64 -4.61 1.42 -2.23
CA ALA A 64 -3.82 2.39 -3.00
C ALA A 64 -3.15 3.43 -2.08
N PHE A 65 -3.85 3.88 -1.03
CA PHE A 65 -3.33 4.79 -0.02
C PHE A 65 -2.12 4.18 0.70
N GLN A 66 -2.21 2.93 1.17
CA GLN A 66 -1.12 2.28 1.89
C GLN A 66 0.06 1.99 0.98
N LEU A 67 -0.18 1.50 -0.25
CA LEU A 67 0.89 1.32 -1.24
C LEU A 67 1.66 2.62 -1.50
N LYS A 68 0.94 3.75 -1.54
CA LYS A 68 1.57 5.07 -1.73
C LYS A 68 2.39 5.49 -0.51
N ASP A 69 1.90 5.22 0.71
CA ASP A 69 2.65 5.48 1.95
C ASP A 69 3.95 4.68 1.98
N ASP A 70 3.88 3.39 1.65
CA ASP A 70 5.04 2.51 1.65
C ASP A 70 6.10 2.96 0.63
N LEU A 71 5.68 3.54 -0.50
CA LEU A 71 6.61 4.10 -1.48
C LEU A 71 7.40 5.31 -0.96
N PHE A 72 6.85 6.07 -0.02
CA PHE A 72 7.59 7.21 0.55
C PHE A 72 8.86 6.79 1.27
N ASP A 73 8.90 5.56 1.78
CA ASP A 73 10.07 5.02 2.44
C ASP A 73 11.27 4.78 1.50
N TYR A 74 11.01 4.71 0.19
CA TYR A 74 12.02 4.53 -0.88
C TYR A 74 12.35 5.81 -1.65
N GLY A 75 11.74 6.93 -1.29
CA GLY A 75 11.90 8.21 -2.00
C GLY A 75 13.23 8.90 -1.69
N THR A 76 13.72 9.67 -2.66
CA THR A 76 14.91 10.54 -2.47
C THR A 76 14.55 11.94 -1.97
N LYS A 77 13.26 12.32 -2.04
CA LYS A 77 12.78 13.62 -1.57
C LYS A 77 12.60 13.60 -0.06
N LYS A 78 13.11 14.63 0.63
CA LYS A 78 12.85 14.87 2.06
C LYS A 78 11.38 15.24 2.26
N ILE A 79 10.55 14.25 2.52
CA ILE A 79 9.09 14.38 2.75
C ILE A 79 8.80 14.54 4.27
N GLY A 80 9.63 15.27 4.97
CA GLY A 80 9.44 15.46 6.43
C GLY A 80 9.69 14.22 7.31
N LYS A 81 9.90 13.04 6.70
CA LYS A 81 10.31 11.80 7.37
C LYS A 81 11.60 11.27 6.75
N PRO A 82 12.53 10.70 7.56
CA PRO A 82 13.67 9.98 6.99
C PRO A 82 13.18 8.77 6.18
N THR A 83 13.85 8.45 5.08
CA THR A 83 13.58 7.26 4.26
C THR A 83 14.17 6.00 4.90
N GLY A 84 13.60 4.82 4.59
CA GLY A 84 14.11 3.55 5.08
C GLY A 84 13.66 3.18 6.51
N ILE A 85 12.65 3.88 7.06
CA ILE A 85 12.12 3.57 8.40
C ILE A 85 11.48 2.19 8.43
N ASP A 86 10.65 1.85 7.44
CA ASP A 86 9.99 0.55 7.37
C ASP A 86 11.02 -0.58 7.24
N ILE A 87 12.08 -0.37 6.47
CA ILE A 87 13.19 -1.33 6.36
C ILE A 87 13.89 -1.49 7.71
N LYS A 88 14.15 -0.38 8.42
CA LYS A 88 14.76 -0.38 9.76
C LYS A 88 13.91 -1.12 10.80
N GLU A 89 12.59 -0.99 10.68
CA GLU A 89 11.61 -1.69 11.51
C GLU A 89 11.34 -3.14 11.03
N LYS A 90 12.08 -3.60 10.02
CA LYS A 90 11.95 -4.96 9.44
C LYS A 90 10.59 -5.22 8.81
N LYS A 91 9.89 -4.18 8.39
CA LYS A 91 8.67 -4.29 7.61
C LYS A 91 9.03 -4.51 6.14
N LEU A 92 8.66 -5.66 5.62
CA LEU A 92 8.81 -5.94 4.20
C LEU A 92 7.60 -5.37 3.46
N THR A 93 7.79 -4.24 2.79
CA THR A 93 6.77 -3.59 1.96
C THR A 93 6.88 -4.04 0.51
N LEU A 94 5.86 -3.76 -0.31
CA LEU A 94 5.73 -4.31 -1.66
C LEU A 94 6.97 -4.11 -2.55
N PRO A 95 7.65 -2.93 -2.57
CA PRO A 95 8.86 -2.77 -3.37
C PRO A 95 9.96 -3.77 -3.02
N LEU A 96 10.16 -4.04 -1.72
CA LEU A 96 11.17 -4.99 -1.25
C LEU A 96 10.76 -6.43 -1.47
N ILE A 97 9.46 -6.76 -1.30
CA ILE A 97 8.93 -8.11 -1.61
C ILE A 97 9.14 -8.42 -3.08
N TYR A 98 8.85 -7.47 -3.98
CA TYR A 98 9.11 -7.62 -5.41
C TYR A 98 10.59 -7.87 -5.69
N ALA A 99 11.47 -7.08 -5.07
CA ALA A 99 12.92 -7.27 -5.23
C ALA A 99 13.39 -8.65 -4.74
N LEU A 100 12.86 -9.14 -3.62
CA LEU A 100 13.14 -10.49 -3.13
C LEU A 100 12.68 -11.55 -4.14
N ASN A 101 11.46 -11.44 -4.67
CA ASN A 101 10.90 -12.41 -5.59
C ASN A 101 11.64 -12.47 -6.94
N ASN A 102 12.21 -11.34 -7.38
CA ASN A 102 12.92 -11.22 -8.66
C ASN A 102 14.45 -11.23 -8.53
N SER A 103 14.97 -11.77 -7.44
CA SER A 103 16.41 -11.84 -7.16
C SER A 103 16.91 -13.28 -7.14
N SER A 104 18.21 -13.47 -7.45
CA SER A 104 18.89 -14.75 -7.24
C SER A 104 18.95 -15.10 -5.75
N GLU A 105 19.11 -16.38 -5.43
CA GLU A 105 19.18 -16.84 -4.03
C GLU A 105 20.30 -16.16 -3.22
N SER A 106 21.45 -15.87 -3.85
CA SER A 106 22.52 -15.13 -3.21
C SER A 106 22.12 -13.69 -2.85
N LYS A 107 21.38 -13.02 -3.76
CA LYS A 107 20.87 -11.68 -3.54
C LYS A 107 19.73 -11.63 -2.53
N LYS A 108 18.84 -12.62 -2.52
CA LYS A 108 17.81 -12.76 -1.47
C LYS A 108 18.44 -12.86 -0.08
N LYS A 109 19.45 -13.73 0.07
CA LYS A 109 20.19 -13.88 1.34
C LYS A 109 20.85 -12.56 1.76
N TRP A 110 21.46 -11.86 0.80
CA TRP A 110 22.06 -10.54 1.08
C TRP A 110 21.00 -9.54 1.54
N LEU A 111 19.87 -9.39 0.82
CA LEU A 111 18.78 -8.50 1.19
C LEU A 111 18.27 -8.78 2.62
N ILE A 112 17.95 -10.03 2.91
CA ILE A 112 17.43 -10.42 4.24
C ILE A 112 18.47 -10.13 5.34
N ASN A 113 19.75 -10.39 5.11
CA ASN A 113 20.81 -10.08 6.08
C ASN A 113 20.99 -8.57 6.26
N SER A 114 20.87 -7.78 5.18
CA SER A 114 20.96 -6.34 5.23
C SER A 114 19.78 -5.72 6.00
N VAL A 115 18.56 -6.23 5.82
CA VAL A 115 17.38 -5.85 6.61
C VAL A 115 17.57 -6.20 8.10
N LYS A 116 18.13 -7.39 8.41
CA LYS A 116 18.41 -7.78 9.80
C LYS A 116 19.39 -6.85 10.49
N ASN A 117 20.41 -6.40 9.77
CA ASN A 117 21.46 -5.52 10.30
C ASN A 117 20.97 -4.09 10.50
N GLY A 118 20.09 -3.57 9.64
CA GLY A 118 19.36 -2.33 9.81
C GLY A 118 20.19 -1.05 9.95
N ASN A 119 21.48 -1.06 9.56
CA ASN A 119 22.30 0.15 9.59
C ASN A 119 22.00 1.06 8.37
N ASP A 120 22.24 2.36 8.50
CA ASP A 120 21.86 3.35 7.50
C ASP A 120 22.50 3.11 6.12
N ASN A 121 23.73 2.58 6.06
CA ASN A 121 24.39 2.23 4.81
C ASN A 121 23.71 1.04 4.14
N ALA A 122 23.38 -0.01 4.89
CA ALA A 122 22.66 -1.17 4.37
C ALA A 122 21.26 -0.78 3.85
N ILE A 123 20.57 0.11 4.54
CA ILE A 123 19.26 0.62 4.11
C ILE A 123 19.37 1.33 2.76
N LYS A 124 20.37 2.19 2.60
CA LYS A 124 20.61 2.87 1.33
C LYS A 124 20.89 1.89 0.19
N GLU A 125 21.75 0.89 0.43
CA GLU A 125 22.04 -0.16 -0.56
C GLU A 125 20.80 -0.98 -0.93
N ILE A 126 19.92 -1.27 0.04
CA ILE A 126 18.64 -1.94 -0.21
C ILE A 126 17.77 -1.08 -1.12
N ILE A 127 17.58 0.22 -0.81
CA ILE A 127 16.77 1.14 -1.60
C ILE A 127 17.29 1.22 -3.03
N ASP A 128 18.59 1.38 -3.21
CA ASP A 128 19.24 1.45 -4.53
C ASP A 128 19.00 0.15 -5.32
N TYR A 129 19.12 -1.00 -4.66
CA TYR A 129 18.87 -2.30 -5.29
C TYR A 129 17.40 -2.50 -5.65
N VAL A 130 16.48 -2.18 -4.75
CA VAL A 130 15.01 -2.26 -4.98
C VAL A 130 14.63 -1.41 -6.20
N ASN A 131 15.18 -0.20 -6.29
CA ASN A 131 14.96 0.68 -7.44
C ASN A 131 15.51 0.03 -8.74
N LYS A 132 16.73 -0.47 -8.69
CA LYS A 132 17.40 -1.11 -9.85
C LYS A 132 16.63 -2.30 -10.42
N VAL A 133 16.00 -3.12 -9.58
CA VAL A 133 15.25 -4.30 -10.01
C VAL A 133 13.78 -4.00 -10.34
N GLY A 134 13.35 -2.73 -10.25
CA GLY A 134 12.00 -2.30 -10.64
C GLY A 134 10.93 -2.45 -9.56
N GLY A 135 11.31 -2.61 -8.28
CA GLY A 135 10.35 -2.75 -7.17
C GLY A 135 9.47 -1.52 -6.98
N ILE A 136 10.05 -0.33 -7.20
CA ILE A 136 9.31 0.95 -7.15
C ILE A 136 8.30 1.02 -8.30
N ASP A 137 8.73 0.73 -9.53
CA ASP A 137 7.87 0.78 -10.73
C ASP A 137 6.72 -0.24 -10.63
N TYR A 138 7.01 -1.44 -10.12
CA TYR A 138 6.00 -2.45 -9.85
C TYR A 138 4.93 -1.94 -8.88
N THR A 139 5.35 -1.35 -7.76
CA THR A 139 4.43 -0.80 -6.77
C THR A 139 3.62 0.36 -7.33
N GLN A 140 4.22 1.23 -8.14
CA GLN A 140 3.49 2.30 -8.85
C GLN A 140 2.45 1.75 -9.81
N SER A 141 2.75 0.64 -10.51
CA SER A 141 1.79 -0.02 -11.39
C SER A 141 0.59 -0.58 -10.60
N LYS A 142 0.82 -1.15 -9.42
CA LYS A 142 -0.23 -1.62 -8.53
C LYS A 142 -1.10 -0.47 -7.99
N ILE A 143 -0.51 0.65 -7.59
CA ILE A 143 -1.27 1.84 -7.20
C ILE A 143 -2.19 2.28 -8.34
N LYS A 144 -1.69 2.32 -9.57
CA LYS A 144 -2.49 2.70 -10.76
C LYS A 144 -3.61 1.70 -11.04
N GLU A 145 -3.37 0.40 -10.83
CA GLU A 145 -4.37 -0.66 -10.96
C GLU A 145 -5.53 -0.43 -10.01
N TYR A 146 -5.27 -0.26 -8.70
CA TYR A 146 -6.29 0.00 -7.69
C TYR A 146 -7.01 1.34 -7.92
N TYR A 147 -6.29 2.37 -8.36
CA TYR A 147 -6.89 3.64 -8.75
C TYR A 147 -7.90 3.48 -9.88
N ASN A 148 -7.49 2.84 -10.97
CA ASN A 148 -8.35 2.66 -12.12
C ASN A 148 -9.59 1.83 -11.76
N ALA A 149 -9.42 0.79 -10.94
CA ALA A 149 -10.54 -0.01 -10.45
C ALA A 149 -11.51 0.82 -9.59
N ALA A 150 -10.99 1.69 -8.70
CA ALA A 150 -11.82 2.58 -7.89
C ALA A 150 -12.57 3.62 -8.75
N ILE A 151 -11.94 4.17 -9.78
CA ILE A 151 -12.59 5.09 -10.71
C ILE A 151 -13.66 4.37 -11.55
N GLU A 152 -13.42 3.11 -11.93
CA GLU A 152 -14.41 2.31 -12.66
C GLU A 152 -15.66 2.04 -11.82
N ASP A 153 -15.48 1.71 -10.53
CA ASP A 153 -16.60 1.52 -9.61
C ASP A 153 -17.49 2.76 -9.50
N LEU A 154 -16.89 3.95 -9.55
CA LEU A 154 -17.64 5.21 -9.50
C LEU A 154 -18.57 5.41 -10.70
N LYS A 155 -18.35 4.74 -11.83
CA LYS A 155 -19.24 4.87 -13.00
C LYS A 155 -20.64 4.34 -12.73
N HIS A 156 -20.81 3.49 -11.73
CA HIS A 156 -22.12 2.96 -11.33
C HIS A 156 -22.99 3.94 -10.54
N PHE A 157 -22.45 5.12 -10.19
CA PHE A 157 -23.16 6.17 -9.46
C PHE A 157 -23.50 7.33 -10.40
N GLU A 158 -24.60 8.01 -10.12
CA GLU A 158 -25.04 9.19 -10.87
C GLU A 158 -23.99 10.30 -10.85
N ASP A 159 -23.91 11.04 -11.95
CA ASP A 159 -23.01 12.18 -12.07
C ASP A 159 -23.57 13.36 -11.27
N ASN A 160 -22.83 13.80 -10.26
CA ASN A 160 -23.12 14.94 -9.41
C ASN A 160 -21.83 15.49 -8.78
N GLU A 161 -21.93 16.61 -8.08
CA GLU A 161 -20.80 17.27 -7.41
C GLU A 161 -20.13 16.39 -6.35
N PHE A 162 -20.87 15.51 -5.68
CA PHE A 162 -20.33 14.59 -4.66
C PHE A 162 -19.46 13.50 -5.29
N LYS A 163 -19.90 12.94 -6.42
CA LYS A 163 -19.11 11.99 -7.21
C LYS A 163 -17.81 12.63 -7.71
N GLU A 164 -17.87 13.87 -8.20
CA GLU A 164 -16.67 14.59 -8.63
C GLU A 164 -15.73 14.89 -7.45
N SER A 165 -16.27 15.24 -6.29
CA SER A 165 -15.49 15.43 -5.06
C SER A 165 -14.79 14.14 -4.65
N LEU A 166 -15.47 13.00 -4.72
CA LEU A 166 -14.90 11.69 -4.42
C LEU A 166 -13.81 11.30 -5.43
N LYS A 167 -14.00 11.53 -6.72
CA LYS A 167 -12.95 11.34 -7.75
C LYS A 167 -11.71 12.18 -7.46
N ASN A 168 -11.91 13.44 -7.08
CA ASN A 168 -10.81 14.35 -6.74
C ASN A 168 -10.07 13.87 -5.48
N LEU A 169 -10.78 13.34 -4.47
CA LEU A 169 -10.17 12.76 -3.28
C LEU A 169 -9.32 11.53 -3.64
N ILE A 170 -9.84 10.61 -4.45
CA ILE A 170 -9.11 9.42 -4.91
C ILE A 170 -7.86 9.83 -5.68
N LYS A 171 -7.98 10.81 -6.58
CA LYS A 171 -6.84 11.36 -7.34
C LYS A 171 -5.80 11.97 -6.40
N TYR A 172 -6.22 12.73 -5.40
CA TYR A 172 -5.32 13.33 -4.40
C TYR A 172 -4.53 12.27 -3.63
N VAL A 173 -5.20 11.22 -3.17
CA VAL A 173 -4.56 10.10 -2.43
C VAL A 173 -3.36 9.54 -3.19
N ILE A 174 -3.45 9.44 -4.51
CA ILE A 174 -2.42 8.83 -5.35
C ILE A 174 -1.36 9.82 -5.79
N GLN A 175 -1.76 11.07 -6.04
CA GLN A 175 -0.86 12.12 -6.54
C GLN A 175 -0.09 12.85 -5.45
N ARG A 176 -0.46 12.67 -4.18
CA ARG A 176 0.26 13.31 -3.06
C ARG A 176 1.74 12.96 -3.09
N ASN A 177 2.57 13.96 -2.79
CA ASN A 177 4.05 13.85 -2.80
C ASN A 177 4.66 14.03 -1.40
N TYR A 178 3.82 13.91 -0.36
CA TYR A 178 4.17 14.09 1.06
C TYR A 178 3.25 13.25 1.94
#